data_015de19b07fed0a498d377e0cdd84611
#
_entry.id   015de19b07fed0a498d377e0cdd84611
#
_cell.length_a   1.000
_cell.length_b   1.000
_cell.length_c   1.000
_cell.angle_alpha   90.00
_cell.angle_beta   90.00
_cell.angle_gamma   90.00
#
_symmetry.space_group_name_H-M   'P 1'
#
loop_
_entity.id
_entity.type
_entity.pdbx_description
1 polymer ?
#
loop_
_entity_poly.entity_id
_entity_poly.type
_entity_poly.pdbx_seq_one_letter_code
_entity_poly.pdbx_strand_id
1 'polypeptide(L)'
;VDNGSTDGTWEWLQQQPAVRSIRMANWGKDWAIVEALKVAQGDYVRFLDSDDWLSADANAEQLRLARDSNADVVVAGYQDCDDDAGRLHVNPWAECDDFIAQQLGEGWSSHYSAFLFRRDFIHDIPHRQDFAFIDDRMFMIEVALRKPHLAIYPKPAFVHRRHSRGRLQISDGIVKTVRTWQRIMVYRKALAMLAATGELSLRRRQAGLGFLWSATRDLAKTHPADAAEVYDWIYELDPGFSPPIRRSLALAYRMLGFRTAERLVNLRPSTWRSATRRP
;
A
#
# COMPACT_ATOMS: atom_id res chain seq x y z
N VAL A 1 -1.02 -17.75 -11.38
CA VAL A 1 -2.30 -17.64 -12.12
C VAL A 1 -2.12 -16.75 -13.32
N ASP A 2 -2.49 -17.23 -14.49
CA ASP A 2 -2.57 -16.44 -15.71
C ASP A 2 -3.96 -15.77 -15.79
N ASN A 3 -3.98 -14.45 -15.77
CA ASN A 3 -5.20 -13.64 -15.76
C ASN A 3 -5.61 -13.22 -17.20
N GLY A 4 -5.60 -14.18 -18.13
CA GLY A 4 -6.04 -13.98 -19.52
C GLY A 4 -4.97 -13.36 -20.42
N SER A 5 -3.72 -13.73 -20.27
CA SER A 5 -2.63 -13.28 -21.14
C SER A 5 -2.84 -13.71 -22.60
N THR A 6 -2.41 -12.87 -23.54
CA THR A 6 -2.55 -13.09 -25.00
C THR A 6 -1.20 -13.10 -25.72
N ASP A 7 -0.09 -13.10 -24.99
CA ASP A 7 1.28 -12.94 -25.49
C ASP A 7 2.11 -14.25 -25.46
N GLY A 8 1.47 -15.42 -25.24
CA GLY A 8 2.16 -16.69 -25.12
C GLY A 8 2.55 -17.08 -23.68
N THR A 9 2.23 -16.24 -22.69
CA THR A 9 2.50 -16.54 -21.27
C THR A 9 1.87 -17.85 -20.82
N TRP A 10 0.61 -18.12 -21.24
CA TRP A 10 -0.08 -19.35 -20.86
C TRP A 10 0.58 -20.59 -21.45
N GLU A 11 0.94 -20.57 -22.72
CA GLU A 11 1.61 -21.67 -23.43
C GLU A 11 2.98 -21.95 -22.79
N TRP A 12 3.68 -20.90 -22.36
CA TRP A 12 4.95 -21.03 -21.62
C TRP A 12 4.73 -21.67 -20.24
N LEU A 13 3.72 -21.22 -19.48
CA LEU A 13 3.40 -21.77 -18.15
C LEU A 13 3.07 -23.26 -18.20
N GLN A 14 2.37 -23.72 -19.23
CA GLN A 14 2.03 -25.15 -19.42
C GLN A 14 3.27 -26.03 -19.62
N GLN A 15 4.39 -25.46 -20.07
CA GLN A 15 5.66 -26.16 -20.25
C GLN A 15 6.51 -26.20 -18.97
N GLN A 16 6.02 -25.63 -17.85
CA GLN A 16 6.74 -25.59 -16.57
C GLN A 16 6.20 -26.66 -15.59
N PRO A 17 6.73 -27.90 -15.58
CA PRO A 17 6.14 -29.00 -14.79
C PRO A 17 6.22 -28.77 -13.28
N ALA A 18 7.14 -27.92 -12.83
CA ALA A 18 7.28 -27.56 -11.41
C ALA A 18 6.30 -26.48 -10.95
N VAL A 19 5.54 -25.88 -11.87
CA VAL A 19 4.63 -24.76 -11.58
C VAL A 19 3.20 -25.21 -11.73
N ARG A 20 2.40 -25.07 -10.67
CA ARG A 20 0.95 -25.26 -10.76
C ARG A 20 0.32 -24.03 -11.38
N SER A 21 -0.13 -24.15 -12.62
CA SER A 21 -0.71 -23.06 -13.40
C SER A 21 -2.24 -23.10 -13.37
N ILE A 22 -2.87 -21.94 -13.27
CA ILE A 22 -4.32 -21.76 -13.41
C ILE A 22 -4.53 -20.67 -14.45
N ARG A 23 -5.43 -20.91 -15.42
CA ARG A 23 -5.87 -19.88 -16.36
C ARG A 23 -7.27 -19.40 -16.02
N MET A 24 -7.46 -18.08 -16.08
CA MET A 24 -8.77 -17.46 -15.91
C MET A 24 -8.96 -16.35 -16.97
N ALA A 25 -10.20 -15.87 -17.11
CA ALA A 25 -10.46 -14.66 -17.87
C ALA A 25 -9.83 -13.44 -17.18
N ASN A 26 -9.59 -12.36 -17.92
CA ASN A 26 -9.02 -11.13 -17.37
C ASN A 26 -10.03 -10.39 -16.46
N TRP A 27 -10.13 -10.83 -15.21
CA TRP A 27 -10.99 -10.23 -14.18
C TRP A 27 -10.27 -9.29 -13.25
N GLY A 28 -8.93 -9.21 -13.37
CA GLY A 28 -8.07 -8.37 -12.54
C GLY A 28 -7.18 -9.17 -11.58
N LYS A 29 -6.14 -8.48 -11.08
CA LYS A 29 -5.10 -9.06 -10.22
C LYS A 29 -5.68 -9.69 -8.96
N ASP A 30 -6.61 -9.01 -8.30
CA ASP A 30 -7.16 -9.45 -7.00
C ASP A 30 -7.93 -10.76 -7.13
N TRP A 31 -8.64 -10.97 -8.22
CA TRP A 31 -9.26 -12.25 -8.54
C TRP A 31 -8.23 -13.36 -8.76
N ALA A 32 -7.13 -13.05 -9.44
CA ALA A 32 -6.04 -14.00 -9.64
C ALA A 32 -5.40 -14.43 -8.31
N ILE A 33 -5.24 -13.50 -7.36
CA ILE A 33 -4.74 -13.79 -6.02
C ILE A 33 -5.72 -14.69 -5.27
N VAL A 34 -7.02 -14.41 -5.31
CA VAL A 34 -8.06 -15.24 -4.66
C VAL A 34 -8.03 -16.66 -5.20
N GLU A 35 -7.96 -16.84 -6.53
CA GLU A 35 -7.89 -18.18 -7.13
C GLU A 35 -6.58 -18.91 -6.77
N ALA A 36 -5.46 -18.20 -6.68
CA ALA A 36 -4.20 -18.79 -6.24
C ALA A 36 -4.27 -19.27 -4.77
N LEU A 37 -4.86 -18.49 -3.88
CA LEU A 37 -4.99 -18.83 -2.46
C LEU A 37 -5.87 -20.05 -2.23
N LYS A 38 -6.94 -20.26 -3.03
CA LYS A 38 -7.81 -21.45 -2.94
C LYS A 38 -7.05 -22.75 -3.13
N VAL A 39 -5.98 -22.74 -3.90
CA VAL A 39 -5.20 -23.92 -4.26
C VAL A 39 -3.83 -23.98 -3.60
N ALA A 40 -3.44 -22.96 -2.88
CA ALA A 40 -2.18 -22.92 -2.15
C ALA A 40 -2.17 -23.98 -1.03
N GLN A 41 -1.10 -24.79 -0.98
CA GLN A 41 -0.95 -25.90 -0.02
C GLN A 41 0.19 -25.70 0.97
N GLY A 42 1.07 -24.73 0.71
CA GLY A 42 2.19 -24.43 1.60
C GLY A 42 1.73 -23.86 2.95
N ASP A 43 2.49 -24.12 4.02
CA ASP A 43 2.25 -23.54 5.35
C ASP A 43 2.41 -22.01 5.32
N TYR A 44 3.25 -21.52 4.40
CA TYR A 44 3.50 -20.11 4.18
C TYR A 44 3.26 -19.75 2.72
N VAL A 45 2.82 -18.51 2.48
CA VAL A 45 2.56 -17.96 1.14
C VAL A 45 3.26 -16.61 0.98
N ARG A 46 3.61 -16.31 -0.27
CA ARG A 46 4.12 -15.02 -0.72
C ARG A 46 3.36 -14.59 -1.95
N PHE A 47 3.07 -13.30 -2.02
CA PHE A 47 2.55 -12.67 -3.21
C PHE A 47 3.72 -12.08 -4.01
N LEU A 48 3.75 -12.32 -5.31
CA LEU A 48 4.78 -11.77 -6.19
C LEU A 48 4.14 -11.35 -7.50
N ASP A 49 4.40 -10.12 -7.91
CA ASP A 49 3.94 -9.61 -9.19
C ASP A 49 4.78 -10.21 -10.32
N SER A 50 4.19 -10.38 -11.50
CA SER A 50 4.82 -11.10 -12.63
C SER A 50 5.99 -10.34 -13.27
N ASP A 51 6.10 -9.04 -12.99
CA ASP A 51 7.17 -8.16 -13.45
C ASP A 51 8.30 -7.97 -12.41
N ASP A 52 8.17 -8.63 -11.24
CA ASP A 52 9.14 -8.59 -10.15
C ASP A 52 9.89 -9.93 -10.02
N TRP A 53 10.99 -9.95 -9.28
CA TRP A 53 11.72 -11.19 -8.97
C TRP A 53 12.21 -11.26 -7.53
N LEU A 54 12.36 -12.49 -7.04
CA LEU A 54 12.84 -12.72 -5.67
C LEU A 54 14.35 -12.56 -5.60
N SER A 55 14.84 -12.08 -4.47
CA SER A 55 16.27 -12.17 -4.14
C SER A 55 16.66 -13.64 -3.98
N ALA A 56 17.91 -13.97 -4.33
CA ALA A 56 18.44 -15.31 -4.14
C ALA A 56 18.28 -15.73 -2.68
N ASP A 57 17.93 -16.98 -2.45
CA ASP A 57 17.74 -17.61 -1.13
C ASP A 57 16.64 -17.00 -0.22
N ALA A 58 16.01 -15.90 -0.63
CA ALA A 58 15.01 -15.20 0.21
C ALA A 58 13.89 -16.13 0.69
N ASN A 59 13.35 -16.98 -0.18
CA ASN A 59 12.31 -17.94 0.23
C ASN A 59 12.80 -18.94 1.26
N ALA A 60 13.99 -19.54 1.04
CA ALA A 60 14.53 -20.54 1.96
C ALA A 60 14.90 -19.93 3.32
N GLU A 61 15.56 -18.78 3.32
CA GLU A 61 15.99 -18.10 4.55
C GLU A 61 14.79 -17.56 5.34
N GLN A 62 13.80 -16.95 4.69
CA GLN A 62 12.60 -16.47 5.37
C GLN A 62 11.71 -17.63 5.88
N LEU A 63 11.60 -18.73 5.14
CA LEU A 63 10.86 -19.89 5.60
C LEU A 63 11.53 -20.53 6.83
N ARG A 64 12.86 -20.65 6.84
CA ARG A 64 13.59 -21.12 8.01
C ARG A 64 13.35 -20.19 9.20
N LEU A 65 13.50 -18.87 9.02
CA LEU A 65 13.25 -17.89 10.07
C LEU A 65 11.81 -17.97 10.59
N ALA A 66 10.82 -18.10 9.69
CA ALA A 66 9.40 -18.22 10.04
C ALA A 66 9.13 -19.44 10.94
N ARG A 67 9.75 -20.59 10.63
CA ARG A 67 9.62 -21.83 11.40
C ARG A 67 10.34 -21.74 12.73
N ASP A 68 11.56 -21.26 12.75
CA ASP A 68 12.40 -21.14 13.97
C ASP A 68 11.75 -20.19 14.99
N SER A 69 11.11 -19.12 14.54
CA SER A 69 10.45 -18.13 15.40
C SER A 69 8.95 -18.37 15.58
N ASN A 70 8.36 -19.33 14.89
CA ASN A 70 6.91 -19.51 14.80
C ASN A 70 6.16 -18.24 14.40
N ALA A 71 6.74 -17.43 13.50
CA ALA A 71 6.16 -16.17 13.10
C ALA A 71 4.91 -16.35 12.23
N ASP A 72 3.95 -15.42 12.37
CA ASP A 72 2.80 -15.31 11.48
C ASP A 72 3.16 -14.57 10.20
N VAL A 73 4.08 -13.60 10.31
CA VAL A 73 4.57 -12.82 9.17
C VAL A 73 6.07 -12.59 9.32
N VAL A 74 6.84 -12.93 8.29
CA VAL A 74 8.23 -12.51 8.17
C VAL A 74 8.28 -11.26 7.31
N VAL A 75 8.70 -10.15 7.89
CA VAL A 75 8.84 -8.86 7.22
C VAL A 75 10.27 -8.67 6.69
N ALA A 76 10.40 -7.93 5.61
CA ALA A 76 11.70 -7.64 4.99
C ALA A 76 11.68 -6.32 4.21
N GLY A 77 12.86 -5.79 3.92
CA GLY A 77 13.05 -4.76 2.92
C GLY A 77 13.01 -5.31 1.49
N TYR A 78 13.20 -4.42 0.52
CA TYR A 78 13.22 -4.76 -0.89
C TYR A 78 14.20 -3.87 -1.66
N GLN A 79 14.44 -4.17 -2.93
CA GLN A 79 15.17 -3.31 -3.85
C GLN A 79 14.25 -2.77 -4.92
N ASP A 80 14.41 -1.49 -5.28
CA ASP A 80 13.88 -0.94 -6.52
C ASP A 80 14.92 -1.10 -7.61
N CYS A 81 14.54 -1.67 -8.76
CA CYS A 81 15.30 -1.69 -9.99
C CYS A 81 14.67 -0.75 -11.00
N ASP A 82 15.33 0.35 -11.30
CA ASP A 82 14.93 1.26 -12.38
C ASP A 82 15.56 0.76 -13.68
N ASP A 83 14.80 0.04 -14.48
CA ASP A 83 15.25 -0.55 -15.74
C ASP A 83 15.69 0.51 -16.75
N ASP A 84 15.00 1.66 -16.80
CA ASP A 84 15.27 2.73 -17.75
C ASP A 84 16.58 3.45 -17.40
N ALA A 85 16.91 3.53 -16.12
CA ALA A 85 18.12 4.19 -15.62
C ALA A 85 19.24 3.23 -15.23
N GLY A 86 19.00 1.91 -15.22
CA GLY A 86 19.97 0.89 -14.79
C GLY A 86 20.39 1.02 -13.33
N ARG A 87 19.52 1.53 -12.45
CA ARG A 87 19.85 1.81 -11.05
C ARG A 87 19.11 0.89 -10.10
N LEU A 88 19.84 0.43 -9.09
CA LEU A 88 19.30 -0.32 -7.96
C LEU A 88 19.29 0.59 -6.71
N HIS A 89 18.19 0.58 -5.98
CA HIS A 89 18.06 1.26 -4.70
C HIS A 89 17.55 0.28 -3.65
N VAL A 90 18.25 0.19 -2.51
CA VAL A 90 17.83 -0.67 -1.40
C VAL A 90 16.90 0.10 -0.48
N ASN A 91 15.74 -0.46 -0.22
CA ASN A 91 14.78 -0.01 0.77
C ASN A 91 14.81 -1.02 1.94
N PRO A 92 15.59 -0.79 2.99
CA PRO A 92 15.66 -1.71 4.12
C PRO A 92 14.33 -1.72 4.88
N TRP A 93 14.07 -2.80 5.62
CA TRP A 93 12.98 -2.79 6.57
C TRP A 93 13.24 -1.76 7.67
N ALA A 94 12.26 -0.92 7.93
CA ALA A 94 12.30 0.01 9.06
C ALA A 94 11.66 -0.68 10.28
N GLU A 95 12.45 -0.84 11.34
CA GLU A 95 11.93 -1.40 12.59
C GLU A 95 10.83 -0.51 13.18
N CYS A 96 9.81 -1.16 13.73
CA CYS A 96 8.69 -0.48 14.38
C CYS A 96 8.24 -1.28 15.60
N ASP A 97 7.80 -0.59 16.62
CA ASP A 97 7.21 -1.14 17.84
C ASP A 97 5.66 -1.15 17.80
N ASP A 98 5.07 -0.48 16.81
CA ASP A 98 3.64 -0.52 16.52
C ASP A 98 3.41 -0.76 15.02
N PHE A 99 3.26 -2.03 14.65
CA PHE A 99 3.05 -2.44 13.26
C PHE A 99 1.75 -1.85 12.67
N ILE A 100 0.71 -1.65 13.48
CA ILE A 100 -0.53 -1.00 13.04
C ILE A 100 -0.24 0.46 12.68
N ALA A 101 0.45 1.21 13.53
CA ALA A 101 0.81 2.60 13.25
C ALA A 101 1.65 2.70 11.97
N GLN A 102 2.62 1.79 11.77
CA GLN A 102 3.43 1.74 10.57
C GLN A 102 2.57 1.51 9.31
N GLN A 103 1.64 0.54 9.33
CA GLN A 103 0.74 0.31 8.20
C GLN A 103 -0.24 1.47 7.97
N LEU A 104 -0.54 2.26 8.98
CA LEU A 104 -1.30 3.50 8.86
C LEU A 104 -0.48 4.70 8.36
N GLY A 105 0.82 4.55 8.14
CA GLY A 105 1.66 5.59 7.54
C GLY A 105 2.65 6.25 8.50
N GLU A 106 2.86 5.70 9.70
CA GLU A 106 3.95 6.12 10.56
C GLU A 106 5.27 5.57 10.01
N GLY A 107 6.06 6.44 9.42
CA GLY A 107 7.32 6.04 8.81
C GLY A 107 7.16 5.23 7.51
N TRP A 108 8.17 4.44 7.22
CA TRP A 108 8.26 3.64 5.99
C TRP A 108 7.81 2.21 6.23
N SER A 109 6.85 1.74 5.44
CA SER A 109 6.50 0.32 5.36
C SER A 109 7.02 -0.27 4.06
N SER A 110 7.44 -1.52 4.08
CA SER A 110 7.92 -2.25 2.92
C SER A 110 6.75 -2.68 2.00
N HIS A 111 7.10 -3.18 0.83
CA HIS A 111 6.16 -3.77 -0.11
C HIS A 111 5.72 -5.16 0.38
N TYR A 112 4.43 -5.51 0.22
CA TYR A 112 3.92 -6.79 0.73
C TYR A 112 4.55 -8.02 0.06
N SER A 113 5.08 -7.88 -1.17
CA SER A 113 5.84 -8.94 -1.86
C SER A 113 7.16 -9.28 -1.17
N ALA A 114 7.68 -8.39 -0.31
CA ALA A 114 8.86 -8.68 0.53
C ALA A 114 8.53 -9.62 1.70
N PHE A 115 7.24 -9.80 2.03
CA PHE A 115 6.81 -10.52 3.22
C PHE A 115 6.48 -11.98 2.90
N LEU A 116 6.65 -12.82 3.92
CA LEU A 116 6.20 -14.21 3.90
C LEU A 116 5.13 -14.35 4.98
N PHE A 117 3.96 -14.85 4.61
CA PHE A 117 2.80 -14.95 5.49
C PHE A 117 2.49 -16.40 5.84
N ARG A 118 2.21 -16.69 7.09
CA ARG A 118 1.60 -17.97 7.48
C ARG A 118 0.22 -18.08 6.82
N ARG A 119 0.00 -19.12 6.04
CA ARG A 119 -1.25 -19.28 5.27
C ARG A 119 -2.48 -19.26 6.15
N ASP A 120 -2.46 -20.00 7.25
CA ASP A 120 -3.60 -20.10 8.15
C ASP A 120 -3.89 -18.79 8.92
N PHE A 121 -2.90 -17.92 9.08
CA PHE A 121 -3.09 -16.60 9.68
C PHE A 121 -3.83 -15.64 8.76
N ILE A 122 -3.66 -15.78 7.45
CA ILE A 122 -4.23 -14.86 6.46
C ILE A 122 -5.42 -15.45 5.67
N HIS A 123 -5.81 -16.72 5.90
CA HIS A 123 -6.74 -17.46 5.04
C HIS A 123 -8.12 -16.82 4.89
N ASP A 124 -8.58 -16.07 5.87
CA ASP A 124 -9.86 -15.38 5.92
C ASP A 124 -9.75 -13.85 5.73
N ILE A 125 -8.56 -13.34 5.43
CA ILE A 125 -8.38 -11.94 5.03
C ILE A 125 -8.76 -11.81 3.56
N PRO A 126 -9.82 -11.05 3.23
CA PRO A 126 -10.29 -10.96 1.85
C PRO A 126 -9.37 -10.08 1.02
N HIS A 127 -9.08 -10.51 -0.20
CA HIS A 127 -8.62 -9.62 -1.26
C HIS A 127 -9.83 -8.94 -1.90
N ARG A 128 -9.87 -7.61 -1.85
CA ARG A 128 -11.06 -6.80 -2.10
C ARG A 128 -11.03 -6.19 -3.51
N GLN A 129 -11.88 -6.72 -4.39
CA GLN A 129 -12.02 -6.22 -5.77
C GLN A 129 -12.59 -4.79 -5.83
N ASP A 130 -13.37 -4.38 -4.85
CA ASP A 130 -13.85 -3.01 -4.71
C ASP A 130 -12.75 -2.00 -4.34
N PHE A 131 -11.56 -2.49 -3.94
CA PHE A 131 -10.37 -1.70 -3.68
C PHE A 131 -9.19 -2.07 -4.61
N ALA A 132 -9.47 -2.50 -5.83
CA ALA A 132 -8.52 -3.10 -6.77
C ALA A 132 -7.22 -2.29 -7.01
N PHE A 133 -7.23 -0.97 -6.86
CA PHE A 133 -6.02 -0.16 -7.01
C PHE A 133 -5.14 -0.07 -5.76
N ILE A 134 -5.61 -0.59 -4.62
CA ILE A 134 -4.92 -0.53 -3.33
C ILE A 134 -5.24 -1.74 -2.44
N ASP A 135 -5.62 -2.85 -3.04
CA ASP A 135 -5.95 -4.07 -2.32
C ASP A 135 -4.80 -4.53 -1.42
N ASP A 136 -3.57 -4.45 -1.91
CA ASP A 136 -2.35 -4.73 -1.16
C ASP A 136 -2.25 -3.91 0.14
N ARG A 137 -2.59 -2.63 0.09
CA ARG A 137 -2.60 -1.77 1.30
C ARG A 137 -3.72 -2.16 2.26
N MET A 138 -4.92 -2.44 1.72
CA MET A 138 -6.04 -2.90 2.53
C MET A 138 -5.72 -4.21 3.22
N PHE A 139 -5.18 -5.17 2.47
CA PHE A 139 -4.73 -6.47 2.99
C PHE A 139 -3.70 -6.30 4.12
N MET A 140 -2.67 -5.45 3.93
CA MET A 140 -1.65 -5.21 4.94
C MET A 140 -2.17 -4.56 6.22
N ILE A 141 -3.15 -3.67 6.10
CA ILE A 141 -3.83 -3.10 7.28
C ILE A 141 -4.62 -4.18 8.02
N GLU A 142 -5.37 -5.04 7.32
CA GLU A 142 -6.10 -6.15 7.93
C GLU A 142 -5.13 -7.14 8.63
N VAL A 143 -3.98 -7.44 8.00
CA VAL A 143 -2.91 -8.24 8.62
C VAL A 143 -2.43 -7.59 9.91
N ALA A 144 -2.15 -6.29 9.90
CA ALA A 144 -1.65 -5.57 11.07
C ALA A 144 -2.67 -5.52 12.22
N LEU A 145 -3.96 -5.33 11.90
CA LEU A 145 -5.05 -5.33 12.88
C LEU A 145 -5.19 -6.66 13.63
N ARG A 146 -4.71 -7.76 13.06
CA ARG A 146 -4.66 -9.08 13.73
C ARG A 146 -3.47 -9.25 14.68
N LYS A 147 -2.59 -8.24 14.79
CA LYS A 147 -1.41 -8.24 15.67
C LYS A 147 -0.52 -9.47 15.46
N PRO A 148 0.01 -9.68 14.26
CA PRO A 148 0.82 -10.85 13.94
C PRO A 148 2.07 -10.92 14.80
N HIS A 149 2.52 -12.15 15.09
CA HIS A 149 3.89 -12.37 15.56
C HIS A 149 4.84 -12.16 14.38
N LEU A 150 5.66 -11.11 14.45
CA LEU A 150 6.59 -10.71 13.41
C LEU A 150 7.97 -11.32 13.62
N ALA A 151 8.61 -11.76 12.53
CA ALA A 151 10.05 -11.97 12.46
C ALA A 151 10.64 -11.04 11.39
N ILE A 152 11.86 -10.54 11.62
CA ILE A 152 12.50 -9.58 10.72
C ILE A 152 13.60 -10.30 9.93
N TYR A 153 13.46 -10.32 8.60
CA TYR A 153 14.51 -10.77 7.71
C TYR A 153 15.40 -9.58 7.32
N PRO A 154 16.72 -9.61 7.62
CA PRO A 154 17.54 -8.41 7.58
C PRO A 154 18.00 -7.99 6.17
N LYS A 155 17.72 -8.80 5.15
CA LYS A 155 18.11 -8.55 3.76
C LYS A 155 16.89 -8.18 2.91
N PRO A 156 17.06 -7.52 1.74
CA PRO A 156 16.00 -7.37 0.76
C PRO A 156 15.48 -8.74 0.28
N ALA A 157 14.18 -8.94 0.31
CA ALA A 157 13.58 -10.23 -0.05
C ALA A 157 13.19 -10.32 -1.54
N PHE A 158 12.96 -9.19 -2.20
CA PHE A 158 12.62 -9.17 -3.61
C PHE A 158 13.09 -7.86 -4.27
N VAL A 159 13.06 -7.84 -5.59
CA VAL A 159 13.35 -6.69 -6.43
C VAL A 159 12.08 -6.24 -7.11
N HIS A 160 11.63 -5.04 -6.78
CA HIS A 160 10.52 -4.34 -7.43
C HIS A 160 11.04 -3.67 -8.70
N ARG A 161 10.56 -4.12 -9.83
CA ARG A 161 10.97 -3.62 -11.13
C ARG A 161 10.19 -2.37 -11.51
N ARG A 162 10.89 -1.30 -11.84
CA ARG A 162 10.32 -0.05 -12.32
C ARG A 162 10.68 0.13 -13.80
N HIS A 163 9.68 0.09 -14.67
CA HIS A 163 9.86 0.26 -16.11
C HIS A 163 8.75 1.16 -16.68
N SER A 164 9.05 1.87 -17.75
CA SER A 164 8.10 2.81 -18.40
C SER A 164 7.09 2.13 -19.32
N ARG A 165 7.33 0.87 -19.73
CA ARG A 165 6.52 0.16 -20.72
C ARG A 165 5.52 -0.79 -20.05
N GLY A 166 4.26 -0.76 -20.53
CA GLY A 166 3.25 -1.79 -20.23
C GLY A 166 2.73 -1.83 -18.79
N ARG A 167 2.94 -0.77 -17.99
CA ARG A 167 2.41 -0.74 -16.62
C ARG A 167 0.90 -0.62 -16.59
N LEU A 168 0.25 -1.51 -15.84
CA LEU A 168 -1.17 -1.40 -15.52
C LEU A 168 -1.46 -0.24 -14.54
N GLN A 169 -0.45 0.21 -13.80
CA GLN A 169 -0.58 1.33 -12.87
C GLN A 169 -0.47 2.67 -13.60
N ILE A 170 -1.53 3.06 -14.26
CA ILE A 170 -1.68 4.44 -14.75
C ILE A 170 -1.90 5.35 -13.55
N SER A 171 -1.06 6.38 -13.40
CA SER A 171 -1.07 7.27 -12.23
C SER A 171 -1.68 8.66 -12.52
N ASP A 172 -2.46 8.79 -13.57
CA ASP A 172 -3.08 10.04 -14.01
C ASP A 172 -4.60 9.93 -14.24
N GLY A 173 -5.23 11.03 -14.52
CA GLY A 173 -6.64 11.13 -14.86
C GLY A 173 -7.59 10.52 -13.83
N ILE A 174 -8.64 9.87 -14.32
CA ILE A 174 -9.71 9.27 -13.48
C ILE A 174 -9.18 8.16 -12.58
N VAL A 175 -8.21 7.38 -13.05
CA VAL A 175 -7.60 6.28 -12.28
C VAL A 175 -6.93 6.81 -11.01
N LYS A 176 -6.23 7.93 -11.11
CA LYS A 176 -5.62 8.58 -9.94
C LYS A 176 -6.68 9.03 -8.94
N THR A 177 -7.78 9.58 -9.41
CA THR A 177 -8.91 10.00 -8.56
C THR A 177 -9.54 8.82 -7.85
N VAL A 178 -9.86 7.73 -8.57
CA VAL A 178 -10.42 6.50 -8.01
C VAL A 178 -9.47 5.91 -6.96
N ARG A 179 -8.18 5.82 -7.27
CA ARG A 179 -7.16 5.34 -6.30
C ARG A 179 -7.13 6.21 -5.04
N THR A 180 -7.19 7.53 -5.18
CA THR A 180 -7.20 8.44 -4.02
C THR A 180 -8.43 8.21 -3.16
N TRP A 181 -9.60 8.05 -3.77
CA TRP A 181 -10.84 7.71 -3.06
C TRP A 181 -10.76 6.36 -2.36
N GLN A 182 -10.27 5.32 -3.02
CA GLN A 182 -10.09 4.01 -2.39
C GLN A 182 -9.16 4.11 -1.18
N ARG A 183 -8.06 4.88 -1.27
CA ARG A 183 -7.18 5.14 -0.12
C ARG A 183 -7.91 5.80 1.04
N ILE A 184 -8.69 6.85 0.79
CA ILE A 184 -9.48 7.52 1.83
C ILE A 184 -10.42 6.52 2.50
N MET A 185 -11.13 5.71 1.74
CA MET A 185 -12.08 4.72 2.25
C MET A 185 -11.42 3.64 3.10
N VAL A 186 -10.25 3.13 2.68
CA VAL A 186 -9.46 2.14 3.45
C VAL A 186 -9.04 2.70 4.80
N TYR A 187 -8.48 3.91 4.81
CA TYR A 187 -8.03 4.52 6.06
C TYR A 187 -9.21 4.89 6.97
N ARG A 188 -10.30 5.37 6.39
CA ARG A 188 -11.54 5.63 7.14
C ARG A 188 -12.06 4.38 7.83
N LYS A 189 -12.12 3.25 7.10
CA LYS A 189 -12.50 1.96 7.65
C LYS A 189 -11.57 1.53 8.77
N ALA A 190 -10.25 1.57 8.55
CA ALA A 190 -9.26 1.15 9.54
C ALA A 190 -9.35 1.97 10.84
N LEU A 191 -9.44 3.29 10.74
CA LEU A 191 -9.58 4.17 11.92
C LEU A 191 -10.90 3.93 12.66
N ALA A 192 -12.01 3.71 11.94
CA ALA A 192 -13.28 3.38 12.55
C ALA A 192 -13.24 2.02 13.29
N MET A 193 -12.59 1.01 12.72
CA MET A 193 -12.41 -0.30 13.37
C MET A 193 -11.58 -0.18 14.64
N LEU A 194 -10.46 0.57 14.60
CA LEU A 194 -9.62 0.82 15.78
C LEU A 194 -10.37 1.60 16.86
N ALA A 195 -11.20 2.56 16.48
CA ALA A 195 -12.03 3.30 17.43
C ALA A 195 -13.07 2.40 18.10
N ALA A 196 -13.74 1.54 17.31
CA ALA A 196 -14.75 0.61 17.82
C ALA A 196 -14.18 -0.44 18.78
N THR A 197 -12.91 -0.83 18.62
CA THR A 197 -12.22 -1.78 19.51
C THR A 197 -11.47 -1.11 20.66
N GLY A 198 -11.49 0.22 20.77
CA GLY A 198 -10.72 0.96 21.78
C GLY A 198 -9.21 0.99 21.53
N GLU A 199 -8.77 0.59 20.34
CA GLU A 199 -7.34 0.49 19.98
C GLU A 199 -6.81 1.69 19.20
N LEU A 200 -7.63 2.73 18.98
CA LEU A 200 -7.21 3.96 18.31
C LEU A 200 -6.39 4.86 19.27
N SER A 201 -5.14 4.47 19.51
CA SER A 201 -4.19 5.30 20.26
C SER A 201 -3.94 6.64 19.56
N LEU A 202 -3.44 7.64 20.30
CA LEU A 202 -3.06 8.93 19.72
C LEU A 202 -2.06 8.75 18.57
N ARG A 203 -1.07 7.88 18.73
CA ARG A 203 -0.04 7.55 17.72
C ARG A 203 -0.67 7.01 16.43
N ARG A 204 -1.53 5.98 16.53
CA ARG A 204 -2.22 5.37 15.38
C ARG A 204 -3.15 6.35 14.67
N ARG A 205 -3.85 7.19 15.46
CA ARG A 205 -4.68 8.27 14.93
C ARG A 205 -3.85 9.25 14.12
N GLN A 206 -2.75 9.76 14.67
CA GLN A 206 -1.88 10.71 13.99
C GLN A 206 -1.27 10.13 12.71
N ALA A 207 -0.84 8.86 12.71
CA ALA A 207 -0.35 8.17 11.53
C ALA A 207 -1.42 8.14 10.42
N GLY A 208 -2.63 7.68 10.72
CA GLY A 208 -3.73 7.60 9.76
C GLY A 208 -4.20 8.97 9.27
N LEU A 209 -4.29 9.97 10.17
CA LEU A 209 -4.69 11.33 9.79
C LEU A 209 -3.63 12.03 8.93
N GLY A 210 -2.35 11.80 9.16
CA GLY A 210 -1.28 12.32 8.32
C GLY A 210 -1.38 11.83 6.88
N PHE A 211 -1.69 10.55 6.71
CA PHE A 211 -1.94 9.97 5.40
C PHE A 211 -3.22 10.53 4.75
N LEU A 212 -4.33 10.54 5.48
CA LEU A 212 -5.60 11.10 5.00
C LEU A 212 -5.46 12.55 4.57
N TRP A 213 -4.72 13.35 5.34
CA TRP A 213 -4.41 14.72 4.99
C TRP A 213 -3.75 14.84 3.61
N SER A 214 -2.73 14.01 3.34
CA SER A 214 -2.07 13.98 2.04
C SER A 214 -3.03 13.61 0.91
N ALA A 215 -3.86 12.59 1.11
CA ALA A 215 -4.88 12.15 0.15
C ALA A 215 -5.96 13.22 -0.09
N THR A 216 -6.40 13.90 0.97
CA THR A 216 -7.37 15.01 0.90
C THR A 216 -6.85 16.15 0.03
N ARG A 217 -5.58 16.53 0.20
CA ARG A 217 -4.99 17.57 -0.64
C ARG A 217 -4.78 17.14 -2.10
N ASP A 218 -4.52 15.87 -2.35
CA ASP A 218 -4.48 15.34 -3.71
C ASP A 218 -5.88 15.36 -4.35
N LEU A 219 -6.90 15.01 -3.60
CA LEU A 219 -8.30 15.06 -4.06
C LEU A 219 -8.75 16.51 -4.34
N ALA A 220 -8.34 17.47 -3.51
CA ALA A 220 -8.69 18.89 -3.68
C ALA A 220 -8.24 19.50 -5.02
N LYS A 221 -7.28 18.87 -5.71
CA LYS A 221 -6.81 19.34 -7.04
C LYS A 221 -7.87 19.13 -8.11
N THR A 222 -8.73 18.14 -7.97
CA THR A 222 -9.74 17.76 -8.98
C THR A 222 -11.17 17.81 -8.44
N HIS A 223 -11.35 17.49 -7.15
CA HIS A 223 -12.66 17.37 -6.47
C HIS A 223 -12.65 18.15 -5.15
N PRO A 224 -12.62 19.50 -5.19
CA PRO A 224 -12.44 20.32 -4.00
C PRO A 224 -13.65 20.30 -3.03
N ALA A 225 -14.83 19.95 -3.51
CA ALA A 225 -16.01 19.79 -2.64
C ALA A 225 -15.85 18.55 -1.76
N ASP A 226 -15.60 17.41 -2.40
CA ASP A 226 -15.43 16.13 -1.72
C ASP A 226 -14.21 16.14 -0.77
N ALA A 227 -13.15 16.81 -1.19
CA ALA A 227 -11.97 17.01 -0.33
C ALA A 227 -12.29 17.82 0.93
N ALA A 228 -13.24 18.76 0.87
CA ALA A 228 -13.68 19.51 2.03
C ALA A 228 -14.43 18.62 3.03
N GLU A 229 -15.24 17.68 2.56
CA GLU A 229 -15.90 16.71 3.44
C GLU A 229 -14.91 15.81 4.17
N VAL A 230 -13.85 15.34 3.46
CA VAL A 230 -12.77 14.56 4.09
C VAL A 230 -11.99 15.42 5.09
N TYR A 231 -11.76 16.70 4.77
CA TYR A 231 -11.12 17.64 5.67
C TYR A 231 -11.92 17.81 6.96
N ASP A 232 -13.22 18.04 6.87
CA ASP A 232 -14.11 18.20 8.02
C ASP A 232 -14.09 16.92 8.88
N TRP A 233 -14.17 15.75 8.27
CA TRP A 233 -14.07 14.47 8.97
C TRP A 233 -12.75 14.27 9.69
N ILE A 234 -11.61 14.73 9.14
CA ILE A 234 -10.30 14.69 9.85
C ILE A 234 -10.38 15.45 11.16
N TYR A 235 -11.01 16.62 11.16
CA TYR A 235 -11.15 17.44 12.37
C TYR A 235 -12.26 16.98 13.33
N GLU A 236 -13.24 16.24 12.85
CA GLU A 236 -14.18 15.49 13.70
C GLU A 236 -13.46 14.38 14.49
N LEU A 237 -12.53 13.67 13.84
CA LEU A 237 -11.73 12.61 14.49
C LEU A 237 -10.69 13.17 15.48
N ASP A 238 -10.11 14.29 15.17
CA ASP A 238 -9.12 14.96 16.00
C ASP A 238 -9.19 16.49 15.83
N PRO A 239 -9.96 17.18 16.67
CA PRO A 239 -10.04 18.66 16.63
C PRO A 239 -8.69 19.37 16.83
N GLY A 240 -7.73 18.68 17.44
CA GLY A 240 -6.37 19.17 17.65
C GLY A 240 -5.38 18.85 16.53
N PHE A 241 -5.83 18.18 15.45
CA PHE A 241 -4.94 17.79 14.37
C PHE A 241 -4.23 19.00 13.76
N SER A 242 -2.91 18.94 13.74
CA SER A 242 -2.05 19.96 13.14
C SER A 242 -1.38 19.41 11.87
N PRO A 243 -1.90 19.75 10.70
CA PRO A 243 -1.35 19.24 9.45
C PRO A 243 0.05 19.80 9.19
N PRO A 244 0.94 19.05 8.52
CA PRO A 244 2.29 19.48 8.18
C PRO A 244 2.28 20.50 7.02
N ILE A 245 1.83 21.72 7.29
CA ILE A 245 1.71 22.80 6.31
C ILE A 245 2.38 24.09 6.79
N ARG A 246 2.70 24.97 5.84
CA ARG A 246 3.25 26.30 6.17
C ARG A 246 2.23 27.12 6.96
N ARG A 247 2.70 27.93 7.91
CA ARG A 247 1.86 28.83 8.73
C ARG A 247 0.94 29.73 7.89
N SER A 248 1.43 30.21 6.74
CA SER A 248 0.62 31.03 5.81
C SER A 248 -0.58 30.28 5.23
N LEU A 249 -0.42 28.99 4.92
CA LEU A 249 -1.51 28.15 4.42
C LEU A 249 -2.48 27.79 5.55
N ALA A 250 -1.98 27.52 6.75
CA ALA A 250 -2.83 27.30 7.93
C ALA A 250 -3.69 28.54 8.24
N LEU A 251 -3.13 29.73 8.14
CA LEU A 251 -3.87 30.98 8.26
C LEU A 251 -4.93 31.13 7.15
N ALA A 252 -4.57 30.80 5.90
CA ALA A 252 -5.52 30.84 4.79
C ALA A 252 -6.71 29.90 5.01
N TYR A 253 -6.50 28.69 5.56
CA TYR A 253 -7.60 27.79 5.93
C TYR A 253 -8.53 28.38 6.99
N ARG A 254 -7.96 29.05 7.99
CA ARG A 254 -8.76 29.70 9.04
C ARG A 254 -9.58 30.87 8.51
N MET A 255 -9.02 31.66 7.59
CA MET A 255 -9.67 32.89 7.10
C MET A 255 -10.62 32.65 5.93
N LEU A 256 -10.31 31.71 5.05
CA LEU A 256 -11.01 31.50 3.78
C LEU A 256 -11.74 30.13 3.70
N GLY A 257 -11.50 29.26 4.68
CA GLY A 257 -11.91 27.87 4.66
C GLY A 257 -11.01 27.02 3.73
N PHE A 258 -11.03 25.71 3.96
CA PHE A 258 -10.17 24.74 3.24
C PHE A 258 -10.39 24.81 1.71
N ARG A 259 -11.67 24.76 1.27
CA ARG A 259 -12.04 24.72 -0.17
C ARG A 259 -11.52 25.92 -0.95
N THR A 260 -11.69 27.13 -0.39
CA THR A 260 -11.24 28.37 -1.06
C THR A 260 -9.74 28.46 -1.08
N ALA A 261 -9.07 28.16 0.04
CA ALA A 261 -7.62 28.22 0.14
C ALA A 261 -6.94 27.20 -0.81
N GLU A 262 -7.44 25.96 -0.91
CA GLU A 262 -6.89 24.97 -1.86
C GLU A 262 -7.12 25.39 -3.31
N ARG A 263 -8.25 25.99 -3.65
CA ARG A 263 -8.45 26.58 -5.00
C ARG A 263 -7.38 27.61 -5.33
N LEU A 264 -7.12 28.55 -4.41
CA LEU A 264 -6.09 29.57 -4.60
C LEU A 264 -4.68 28.98 -4.75
N VAL A 265 -4.35 27.93 -3.97
CA VAL A 265 -3.08 27.23 -4.08
C VAL A 265 -2.96 26.52 -5.45
N ASN A 266 -4.04 25.94 -5.93
CA ASN A 266 -4.04 25.19 -7.19
C ASN A 266 -4.02 26.09 -8.44
N LEU A 267 -4.43 27.36 -8.32
CA LEU A 267 -4.33 28.37 -9.38
C LEU A 267 -2.90 28.92 -9.58
N ARG A 268 -1.95 28.65 -8.66
CA ARG A 268 -0.57 29.12 -8.78
C ARG A 268 0.18 28.37 -9.90
N PRO A 269 0.98 29.06 -10.74
CA PRO A 269 1.79 28.43 -11.78
C PRO A 269 2.74 27.34 -11.21
N SER A 270 3.06 26.33 -11.99
CA SER A 270 3.90 25.18 -11.61
C SER A 270 5.29 25.56 -11.13
N THR A 271 5.83 26.69 -11.56
CA THR A 271 7.13 27.23 -11.14
C THR A 271 7.22 27.52 -9.63
N TRP A 272 6.09 27.74 -8.95
CA TRP A 272 6.04 27.96 -7.50
C TRP A 272 5.88 26.64 -6.71
N ARG A 273 5.52 25.53 -7.37
CA ARG A 273 5.30 24.24 -6.70
C ARG A 273 6.60 23.50 -6.39
N SER A 274 7.66 23.72 -7.15
CA SER A 274 8.97 23.09 -6.93
C SER A 274 9.72 23.63 -5.69
N ALA A 275 9.45 24.85 -5.28
CA ALA A 275 10.05 25.47 -4.08
C ALA A 275 9.46 24.91 -2.75
N THR A 276 8.42 24.06 -2.79
CA THR A 276 7.72 23.55 -1.62
C THR A 276 8.03 22.10 -1.27
N ARG A 277 8.86 21.41 -2.09
CA ARG A 277 9.38 20.07 -1.82
C ARG A 277 10.81 20.20 -1.31
N ARG A 278 11.01 20.29 -0.02
CA ARG A 278 12.24 19.95 0.73
C ARG A 278 11.83 19.30 2.03
N PRO A 279 12.77 18.43 2.54
CA PRO A 279 12.65 16.99 2.58
C PRO A 279 11.75 16.53 3.72
#